data_4c94b14bc6fc1e1c0e252638faa77cb7
#
_entry.id   4c94b14bc6fc1e1c0e252638faa77cb7
#
_cell.length_a   1.000
_cell.length_b   1.000
_cell.length_c   1.000
_cell.angle_alpha   90.00
_cell.angle_beta   90.00
_cell.angle_gamma   90.00
#
_symmetry.space_group_name_H-M   'P 1'
#
loop_
_entity.id
_entity.type
_entity.pdbx_description
1 polymer ?
#
loop_
_entity_poly.entity_id
_entity_poly.type
_entity_poly.pdbx_seq_one_letter_code
_entity_poly.pdbx_strand_id
1 'polypeptide(L)'
;MKNNKLRQKYTLDHMLDNGAISEQEYNEALNYELKITGDITYTSSTIYEDETKDQGPTSYFMDAAINQTIQIIADYYGISWEDASARLYDGGFTAYTTVDRSMQKKVEKEMQKQSNFTTYEMNKKDDTLWSGFIAMDYQGNVKAIVGGRDKKNESRVYNIATDAKRSPGSCIKPIASYAPALDQDLMTWSTLFTDEPITIKLCRKRIKRPCE
;
A
#
# COMPACT_ATOMS: atom_id res chain seq x y z
N MET A 1 22.05 21.27 -0.34
CA MET A 1 23.21 21.52 0.53
C MET A 1 22.88 22.04 1.92
N LYS A 2 22.01 23.07 2.12
CA LYS A 2 21.70 23.61 3.46
C LYS A 2 21.15 22.56 4.44
N ASN A 3 20.26 21.67 4.01
CA ASN A 3 19.68 20.64 4.88
C ASN A 3 20.66 19.57 5.33
N ASN A 4 21.67 19.23 4.51
CA ASN A 4 22.68 18.26 4.88
C ASN A 4 23.62 18.78 5.96
N LYS A 5 23.99 20.08 5.89
CA LYS A 5 24.80 20.70 6.95
C LYS A 5 24.06 20.80 8.28
N LEU A 6 22.74 21.06 8.26
CA LEU A 6 21.93 21.05 9.48
C LEU A 6 21.85 19.65 10.10
N ARG A 7 21.66 18.61 9.30
CA ARG A 7 21.65 17.21 9.77
C ARG A 7 23.03 16.80 10.30
N GLN A 8 24.10 17.15 9.60
CA GLN A 8 25.47 16.90 10.05
C GLN A 8 25.71 17.53 11.42
N LYS A 9 25.36 18.82 11.58
CA LYS A 9 25.49 19.50 12.87
C LYS A 9 24.70 18.81 13.97
N TYR A 10 23.43 18.51 13.73
CA TYR A 10 22.57 17.82 14.70
C TYR A 10 23.17 16.47 15.16
N THR A 11 23.68 15.69 14.22
CA THR A 11 24.33 14.42 14.54
C THR A 11 25.59 14.61 15.37
N LEU A 12 26.44 15.57 14.98
CA LEU A 12 27.69 15.88 15.71
C LEU A 12 27.42 16.44 17.12
N ASP A 13 26.38 17.28 17.28
CA ASP A 13 25.95 17.79 18.58
C ASP A 13 25.62 16.62 19.53
N HIS A 14 24.81 15.65 19.05
CA HIS A 14 24.48 14.47 19.86
C HIS A 14 25.65 13.53 20.13
N MET A 15 26.60 13.42 19.20
CA MET A 15 27.81 12.61 19.42
C MET A 15 28.72 13.26 20.48
N LEU A 16 28.81 14.56 20.50
CA LEU A 16 29.54 15.32 21.52
C LEU A 16 28.86 15.21 22.89
N ASP A 17 27.54 15.42 22.94
CA ASP A 17 26.73 15.32 24.15
C ASP A 17 26.82 13.94 24.83
N ASN A 18 26.89 12.89 24.03
CA ASN A 18 27.03 11.50 24.48
C ASN A 18 28.48 11.08 24.75
N GLY A 19 29.44 11.99 24.58
CA GLY A 19 30.88 11.70 24.78
C GLY A 19 31.47 10.74 23.74
N ALA A 20 30.82 10.56 22.61
CA ALA A 20 31.29 9.69 21.53
C ALA A 20 32.44 10.34 20.72
N ILE A 21 32.51 11.64 20.71
CA ILE A 21 33.58 12.45 20.11
C ILE A 21 34.02 13.55 21.06
N SER A 22 35.27 13.99 20.94
CA SER A 22 35.82 15.14 21.66
C SER A 22 35.43 16.46 20.98
N GLU A 23 35.55 17.57 21.72
CA GLU A 23 35.33 18.92 21.15
C GLU A 23 36.25 19.20 19.95
N GLN A 24 37.46 18.67 19.93
CA GLN A 24 38.40 18.82 18.83
C GLN A 24 37.89 18.11 17.59
N GLU A 25 37.52 16.84 17.73
CA GLU A 25 36.93 16.04 16.62
C GLU A 25 35.60 16.65 16.10
N TYR A 26 34.77 17.18 17.00
CA TYR A 26 33.57 17.91 16.63
C TYR A 26 33.87 19.11 15.72
N ASN A 27 34.81 19.95 16.13
CA ASN A 27 35.18 21.15 15.38
C ASN A 27 35.85 20.80 14.02
N GLU A 28 36.67 19.76 13.99
CA GLU A 28 37.28 19.26 12.75
C GLU A 28 36.20 18.74 11.79
N ALA A 29 35.24 17.96 12.29
CA ALA A 29 34.16 17.40 11.49
C ALA A 29 33.20 18.47 10.96
N LEU A 30 32.93 19.53 11.74
CA LEU A 30 32.06 20.64 11.34
C LEU A 30 32.66 21.45 10.19
N ASN A 31 34.00 21.61 10.21
CA ASN A 31 34.73 22.37 9.19
C ASN A 31 35.18 21.51 8.02
N TYR A 32 34.97 20.19 8.07
CA TYR A 32 35.36 19.29 7.00
C TYR A 32 34.53 19.55 5.75
N GLU A 33 35.20 19.88 4.67
CA GLU A 33 34.57 20.04 3.35
C GLU A 33 34.43 18.69 2.66
N LEU A 34 33.21 18.15 2.65
CA LEU A 34 32.90 16.90 1.96
C LEU A 34 33.17 17.05 0.47
N LYS A 35 34.27 16.47 -0.01
CA LYS A 35 34.53 16.29 -1.43
C LYS A 35 33.74 15.05 -1.88
N ILE A 36 32.60 15.27 -2.47
CA ILE A 36 31.85 14.21 -3.15
C ILE A 36 32.60 13.90 -4.44
N THR A 37 33.49 12.91 -4.40
CA THR A 37 34.19 12.41 -5.57
C THR A 37 33.29 11.41 -6.29
N GLY A 38 32.66 11.87 -7.32
CA GLY A 38 31.84 11.10 -8.26
C GLY A 38 30.74 11.98 -8.78
N ASP A 39 30.65 12.13 -10.09
CA ASP A 39 29.42 12.53 -10.74
C ASP A 39 28.37 11.45 -10.43
N ILE A 40 27.71 11.58 -9.27
CA ILE A 40 26.41 10.98 -9.10
C ILE A 40 25.50 11.85 -9.97
N THR A 41 25.57 11.65 -11.26
CA THR A 41 24.44 11.92 -12.12
C THR A 41 23.38 10.94 -11.64
N TYR A 42 22.62 11.35 -10.63
CA TYR A 42 21.27 10.86 -10.52
C TYR A 42 20.61 11.23 -11.84
N THR A 43 20.71 10.34 -12.80
CA THR A 43 19.67 10.23 -13.79
C THR A 43 18.44 9.90 -12.93
N SER A 44 17.83 10.94 -12.44
CA SER A 44 16.49 10.89 -11.89
C SER A 44 15.58 10.56 -13.05
N SER A 45 15.69 9.31 -13.49
CA SER A 45 14.64 8.76 -14.30
C SER A 45 13.43 8.72 -13.38
N THR A 46 12.79 9.90 -13.28
CA THR A 46 11.36 10.06 -13.20
C THR A 46 10.60 9.69 -11.95
N ILE A 47 11.22 9.42 -10.80
CA ILE A 47 10.42 9.11 -9.61
C ILE A 47 10.52 10.17 -8.52
N TYR A 48 11.56 11.03 -8.52
CA TYR A 48 11.81 12.00 -7.44
C TYR A 48 11.95 13.44 -7.93
N GLU A 49 11.43 13.78 -9.10
CA GLU A 49 11.52 15.14 -9.61
C GLU A 49 10.62 16.12 -8.90
N ASP A 50 10.13 15.90 -7.73
CA ASP A 50 9.37 16.94 -7.06
C ASP A 50 9.11 16.78 -5.56
N GLU A 51 9.91 16.04 -4.83
CA GLU A 51 9.67 15.86 -3.39
C GLU A 51 10.08 17.04 -2.50
N THR A 52 10.58 18.13 -3.06
CA THR A 52 10.90 19.36 -2.31
C THR A 52 9.87 20.47 -2.47
N LYS A 53 8.90 20.30 -3.34
CA LYS A 53 7.73 21.15 -3.38
C LYS A 53 6.65 20.44 -2.59
N ASP A 54 5.95 21.17 -1.76
CA ASP A 54 4.76 20.80 -1.00
C ASP A 54 3.79 19.96 -1.87
N GLN A 55 4.17 18.72 -2.08
CA GLN A 55 3.36 17.77 -2.83
C GLN A 55 2.35 17.25 -1.85
N GLY A 56 1.14 17.52 -2.12
CA GLY A 56 0.02 17.04 -1.35
C GLY A 56 0.14 15.54 -0.97
N PRO A 57 -0.83 14.95 -0.33
CA PRO A 57 -0.74 13.61 0.22
C PRO A 57 -0.38 12.58 -0.85
N THR A 58 0.39 11.57 -0.48
CA THR A 58 0.73 10.42 -1.34
C THR A 58 -0.53 9.71 -1.83
N SER A 59 -0.49 9.10 -3.02
CA SER A 59 -1.63 8.30 -3.52
C SER A 59 -1.88 7.07 -2.65
N TYR A 60 -3.08 6.51 -2.71
CA TYR A 60 -3.40 5.23 -2.05
C TYR A 60 -2.49 4.08 -2.50
N PHE A 61 -2.10 4.08 -3.78
CA PHE A 61 -1.15 3.11 -4.29
C PHE A 61 0.22 3.27 -3.64
N MET A 62 0.72 4.51 -3.53
CA MET A 62 2.01 4.78 -2.91
C MET A 62 2.03 4.37 -1.44
N ASP A 63 0.97 4.66 -0.69
CA ASP A 63 0.86 4.22 0.71
C ASP A 63 0.91 2.70 0.84
N ALA A 64 0.18 1.99 -0.01
CA ALA A 64 0.19 0.53 -0.03
C ALA A 64 1.58 -0.03 -0.40
N ALA A 65 2.25 0.58 -1.39
CA ALA A 65 3.60 0.19 -1.80
C ALA A 65 4.63 0.42 -0.67
N ILE A 66 4.56 1.55 0.03
CA ILE A 66 5.42 1.84 1.19
C ILE A 66 5.20 0.79 2.28
N ASN A 67 3.95 0.53 2.66
CA ASN A 67 3.62 -0.45 3.69
C ASN A 67 4.11 -1.86 3.32
N GLN A 68 3.92 -2.26 2.07
CA GLN A 68 4.42 -3.55 1.58
C GLN A 68 5.95 -3.61 1.58
N THR A 69 6.62 -2.53 1.22
CA THR A 69 8.09 -2.47 1.22
C THR A 69 8.64 -2.56 2.65
N ILE A 70 8.01 -1.88 3.62
CA ILE A 70 8.39 -1.99 5.03
C ILE A 70 8.23 -3.44 5.50
N GLN A 71 7.12 -4.11 5.15
CA GLN A 71 6.90 -5.51 5.50
C GLN A 71 7.98 -6.43 4.92
N ILE A 72 8.33 -6.24 3.64
CA ILE A 72 9.39 -7.02 2.99
C ILE A 72 10.74 -6.82 3.70
N ILE A 73 11.06 -5.58 4.09
CA ILE A 73 12.29 -5.28 4.84
C ILE A 73 12.25 -5.94 6.22
N ALA A 74 11.13 -5.85 6.93
CA ALA A 74 10.94 -6.46 8.25
C ALA A 74 11.14 -7.98 8.18
N ASP A 75 10.48 -8.64 7.23
CA ASP A 75 10.56 -10.09 7.03
C ASP A 75 11.98 -10.54 6.61
N TYR A 76 12.62 -9.79 5.71
CA TYR A 76 13.95 -10.13 5.20
C TYR A 76 15.04 -10.04 6.27
N TYR A 77 14.98 -9.01 7.13
CA TYR A 77 15.96 -8.78 8.19
C TYR A 77 15.56 -9.34 9.54
N GLY A 78 14.33 -9.83 9.70
CA GLY A 78 13.80 -10.32 10.99
C GLY A 78 13.70 -9.22 12.06
N ILE A 79 13.36 -7.99 11.66
CA ILE A 79 13.30 -6.81 12.53
C ILE A 79 11.86 -6.31 12.72
N SER A 80 11.67 -5.42 13.69
CA SER A 80 10.36 -4.82 13.93
C SER A 80 9.89 -3.95 12.75
N TRP A 81 8.59 -3.67 12.69
CA TRP A 81 8.01 -2.75 11.70
C TRP A 81 8.60 -1.36 11.80
N GLU A 82 8.82 -0.88 13.02
CA GLU A 82 9.38 0.43 13.33
C GLU A 82 10.81 0.54 12.80
N ASP A 83 11.65 -0.47 13.09
CA ASP A 83 13.03 -0.52 12.61
C ASP A 83 13.10 -0.65 11.08
N ALA A 84 12.21 -1.46 10.50
CA ALA A 84 12.12 -1.61 9.05
C ALA A 84 11.68 -0.30 8.37
N SER A 85 10.76 0.43 8.98
CA SER A 85 10.32 1.75 8.52
C SER A 85 11.47 2.77 8.57
N ALA A 86 12.18 2.84 9.68
CA ALA A 86 13.37 3.71 9.82
C ALA A 86 14.41 3.35 8.74
N ARG A 87 14.68 2.05 8.57
CA ARG A 87 15.62 1.56 7.58
C ARG A 87 15.23 1.87 6.14
N LEU A 88 13.93 1.86 5.81
CA LEU A 88 13.45 2.25 4.49
C LEU A 88 13.81 3.70 4.16
N TYR A 89 13.64 4.62 5.11
CA TYR A 89 13.88 6.04 4.87
C TYR A 89 15.36 6.43 4.95
N ASP A 90 16.13 5.74 5.78
CA ASP A 90 17.55 6.05 6.00
C ASP A 90 18.48 5.17 5.16
N GLY A 91 18.00 4.05 4.66
CA GLY A 91 18.82 2.99 4.07
C GLY A 91 19.10 3.11 2.56
N GLY A 92 18.62 4.15 1.88
CA GLY A 92 18.87 4.36 0.44
C GLY A 92 18.23 3.32 -0.48
N PHE A 93 17.12 2.70 -0.05
CA PHE A 93 16.39 1.72 -0.86
C PHE A 93 15.70 2.35 -2.07
N THR A 94 15.64 1.60 -3.16
CA THR A 94 14.83 1.94 -4.34
C THR A 94 13.75 0.88 -4.51
N ALA A 95 12.48 1.29 -4.46
CA ALA A 95 11.34 0.41 -4.68
C ALA A 95 10.82 0.54 -6.11
N TYR A 96 10.81 -0.55 -6.85
CA TYR A 96 10.20 -0.65 -8.17
C TYR A 96 8.78 -1.15 -8.03
N THR A 97 7.82 -0.38 -8.55
CA THR A 97 6.40 -0.69 -8.43
C THR A 97 5.77 -1.01 -9.77
N THR A 98 4.62 -1.66 -9.75
CA THR A 98 3.85 -2.06 -10.93
C THR A 98 2.79 -1.02 -11.34
N VAL A 99 2.80 0.16 -10.72
CA VAL A 99 1.80 1.21 -10.96
C VAL A 99 1.75 1.66 -12.41
N ASP A 100 0.54 1.77 -12.96
CA ASP A 100 0.27 2.56 -14.15
C ASP A 100 -0.21 3.95 -13.71
N ARG A 101 0.65 4.94 -13.84
CA ARG A 101 0.36 6.33 -13.42
C ARG A 101 -0.83 6.93 -14.15
N SER A 102 -1.02 6.58 -15.42
CA SER A 102 -2.13 7.08 -16.23
C SER A 102 -3.45 6.48 -15.75
N MET A 103 -3.45 5.19 -15.47
CA MET A 103 -4.59 4.47 -14.92
C MET A 103 -4.91 4.98 -13.51
N GLN A 104 -3.91 5.10 -12.62
CA GLN A 104 -4.08 5.60 -11.26
C GLN A 104 -4.79 6.96 -11.26
N LYS A 105 -4.29 7.94 -12.04
CA LYS A 105 -4.90 9.27 -12.14
C LYS A 105 -6.33 9.24 -12.70
N LYS A 106 -6.58 8.38 -13.70
CA LYS A 106 -7.94 8.23 -14.26
C LYS A 106 -8.91 7.66 -13.23
N VAL A 107 -8.52 6.60 -12.53
CA VAL A 107 -9.37 5.98 -11.52
C VAL A 107 -9.63 6.93 -10.35
N GLU A 108 -8.62 7.62 -9.84
CA GLU A 108 -8.80 8.64 -8.80
C GLU A 108 -9.83 9.70 -9.21
N LYS A 109 -9.72 10.22 -10.44
CA LYS A 109 -10.65 11.20 -10.98
C LYS A 109 -12.08 10.64 -11.12
N GLU A 110 -12.22 9.39 -11.59
CA GLU A 110 -13.54 8.76 -11.75
C GLU A 110 -14.17 8.43 -10.39
N MET A 111 -13.39 8.00 -9.42
CA MET A 111 -13.86 7.71 -8.05
C MET A 111 -14.36 8.97 -7.31
N GLN A 112 -13.82 10.14 -7.63
CA GLN A 112 -14.26 11.42 -7.05
C GLN A 112 -15.55 11.97 -7.68
N LYS A 113 -15.99 11.44 -8.83
CA LYS A 113 -17.20 11.90 -9.48
C LYS A 113 -18.43 11.33 -8.79
N GLN A 114 -19.21 12.17 -8.13
CA GLN A 114 -20.46 11.80 -7.49
C GLN A 114 -21.45 11.12 -8.46
N SER A 115 -21.48 11.55 -9.73
CA SER A 115 -22.35 10.97 -10.74
C SER A 115 -22.13 9.48 -11.02
N ASN A 116 -20.93 8.95 -10.74
CA ASN A 116 -20.63 7.54 -10.96
C ASN A 116 -21.21 6.64 -9.83
N PHE A 117 -21.72 7.23 -8.77
CA PHE A 117 -22.22 6.53 -7.58
C PHE A 117 -23.67 6.88 -7.24
N THR A 118 -24.39 7.51 -8.14
CA THR A 118 -25.80 7.89 -7.94
C THR A 118 -26.70 6.67 -8.07
N THR A 119 -27.16 6.16 -6.93
CA THR A 119 -28.35 5.33 -6.84
C THR A 119 -29.51 6.18 -6.30
N TYR A 120 -30.75 5.75 -6.51
CA TYR A 120 -31.94 6.43 -5.99
C TYR A 120 -31.89 6.72 -4.48
N GLU A 121 -31.21 5.87 -3.72
CA GLU A 121 -31.05 6.00 -2.27
C GLU A 121 -29.92 6.95 -1.85
N MET A 122 -28.97 7.23 -2.73
CA MET A 122 -27.78 8.05 -2.46
C MET A 122 -28.01 9.56 -2.61
N ASN A 123 -29.18 9.98 -3.04
CA ASN A 123 -29.58 11.39 -3.06
C ASN A 123 -29.87 11.96 -1.66
N LYS A 124 -29.80 11.16 -0.60
CA LYS A 124 -29.85 11.63 0.78
C LYS A 124 -28.49 12.18 1.17
N LYS A 125 -28.48 13.39 1.65
CA LYS A 125 -27.33 14.26 1.94
C LYS A 125 -26.30 13.70 2.92
N ASP A 126 -26.58 12.59 3.59
CA ASP A 126 -25.78 12.04 4.71
C ASP A 126 -25.17 10.66 4.45
N ASP A 127 -25.39 10.06 3.27
CA ASP A 127 -24.80 8.76 2.96
C ASP A 127 -23.43 8.90 2.31
N THR A 128 -22.37 8.89 3.12
CA THR A 128 -21.00 8.65 2.64
C THR A 128 -20.89 7.19 2.23
N LEU A 129 -21.06 6.92 0.95
CA LEU A 129 -20.76 5.61 0.38
C LEU A 129 -19.24 5.39 0.40
N TRP A 130 -18.81 4.43 1.15
CA TRP A 130 -17.41 4.03 1.21
C TRP A 130 -17.12 3.04 0.08
N SER A 131 -16.13 3.34 -0.72
CA SER A 131 -15.77 2.51 -1.88
C SER A 131 -14.26 2.46 -2.06
N GLY A 132 -13.76 1.30 -2.42
CA GLY A 132 -12.37 1.06 -2.81
C GLY A 132 -12.31 0.43 -4.19
N PHE A 133 -11.19 0.62 -4.88
CA PHE A 133 -10.95 0.09 -6.21
C PHE A 133 -9.53 -0.43 -6.34
N ILE A 134 -9.39 -1.61 -6.96
CA ILE A 134 -8.10 -2.19 -7.34
C ILE A 134 -8.18 -2.62 -8.80
N ALA A 135 -7.19 -2.22 -9.60
CA ALA A 135 -6.97 -2.76 -10.93
C ALA A 135 -5.71 -3.62 -10.94
N MET A 136 -5.80 -4.79 -11.54
CA MET A 136 -4.73 -5.77 -11.61
C MET A 136 -4.66 -6.35 -13.02
N ASP A 137 -3.45 -6.66 -13.50
CA ASP A 137 -3.30 -7.41 -14.76
C ASP A 137 -3.44 -8.92 -14.53
N TYR A 138 -3.43 -9.69 -15.65
CA TYR A 138 -3.56 -11.15 -15.58
C TYR A 138 -2.36 -11.87 -14.95
N GLN A 139 -1.24 -11.17 -14.76
CA GLN A 139 -0.06 -11.68 -14.07
C GLN A 139 -0.11 -11.42 -12.56
N GLY A 140 -1.16 -10.74 -12.08
CA GLY A 140 -1.32 -10.39 -10.68
C GLY A 140 -0.67 -9.08 -10.25
N ASN A 141 -0.13 -8.30 -11.19
CA ASN A 141 0.47 -7.00 -10.86
C ASN A 141 -0.62 -5.95 -10.66
N VAL A 142 -0.62 -5.30 -9.52
CA VAL A 142 -1.54 -4.21 -9.22
C VAL A 142 -1.10 -2.94 -9.98
N LYS A 143 -2.00 -2.39 -10.78
CA LYS A 143 -1.77 -1.21 -11.63
C LYS A 143 -2.33 0.08 -11.05
N ALA A 144 -3.40 -0.01 -10.28
CA ALA A 144 -4.01 1.14 -9.61
C ALA A 144 -4.71 0.72 -8.31
N ILE A 145 -4.67 1.58 -7.30
CA ILE A 145 -5.39 1.42 -6.03
C ILE A 145 -6.02 2.76 -5.65
N VAL A 146 -7.31 2.75 -5.35
CA VAL A 146 -8.00 3.90 -4.76
C VAL A 146 -8.80 3.42 -3.56
N GLY A 147 -8.48 3.92 -2.39
CA GLY A 147 -9.03 3.47 -1.10
C GLY A 147 -10.17 4.32 -0.56
N GLY A 148 -10.67 5.27 -1.35
CA GLY A 148 -11.78 6.15 -0.96
C GLY A 148 -12.30 6.95 -2.12
N ARG A 149 -13.47 7.58 -1.95
CA ARG A 149 -14.12 8.41 -2.98
C ARG A 149 -13.69 9.86 -2.93
N ASP A 150 -13.39 10.35 -1.73
CA ASP A 150 -13.04 11.75 -1.53
C ASP A 150 -11.61 12.04 -1.97
N LYS A 151 -11.34 13.34 -2.22
CA LYS A 151 -9.98 13.77 -2.44
C LYS A 151 -9.16 13.47 -1.19
N LYS A 152 -8.11 12.73 -1.36
CA LYS A 152 -7.19 12.38 -0.27
C LYS A 152 -6.48 13.63 0.22
N ASN A 153 -6.60 13.94 1.51
CA ASN A 153 -6.03 15.15 2.12
C ASN A 153 -4.78 14.88 2.95
N GLU A 154 -4.55 13.62 3.32
CA GLU A 154 -3.44 13.19 4.16
C GLU A 154 -2.80 11.91 3.62
N SER A 155 -1.50 11.73 3.86
CA SER A 155 -0.80 10.47 3.56
C SER A 155 -1.11 9.41 4.60
N ARG A 156 -1.06 8.13 4.21
CA ARG A 156 -1.23 6.96 5.09
C ARG A 156 -2.58 6.90 5.82
N VAL A 157 -3.63 7.43 5.19
CA VAL A 157 -5.00 7.26 5.68
C VAL A 157 -5.50 5.83 5.41
N TYR A 158 -6.57 5.45 6.11
CA TYR A 158 -7.22 4.16 5.94
C TYR A 158 -7.60 3.91 4.48
N ASN A 159 -7.12 2.78 3.95
CA ASN A 159 -7.32 2.37 2.57
C ASN A 159 -8.37 1.25 2.50
N ILE A 160 -9.60 1.60 2.11
CA ILE A 160 -10.70 0.61 2.04
C ILE A 160 -10.35 -0.57 1.13
N ALA A 161 -9.59 -0.32 0.06
CA ALA A 161 -9.25 -1.35 -0.90
C ALA A 161 -8.30 -2.42 -0.34
N THR A 162 -7.45 -2.05 0.65
CA THR A 162 -6.44 -2.96 1.22
C THR A 162 -6.69 -3.31 2.68
N ASP A 163 -7.30 -2.40 3.46
CA ASP A 163 -7.38 -2.55 4.91
C ASP A 163 -8.76 -3.03 5.38
N ALA A 164 -9.80 -2.82 4.56
CA ALA A 164 -11.16 -3.22 4.93
C ALA A 164 -11.33 -4.74 4.87
N LYS A 165 -11.73 -5.32 6.00
CA LYS A 165 -12.07 -6.75 6.10
C LYS A 165 -13.58 -6.91 6.04
N ARG A 166 -14.07 -7.41 4.90
CA ARG A 166 -15.50 -7.68 4.68
C ARG A 166 -15.71 -9.07 4.10
N SER A 167 -16.88 -9.64 4.37
CA SER A 167 -17.29 -10.88 3.73
C SER A 167 -17.40 -10.66 2.22
N PRO A 168 -16.80 -11.52 1.38
CA PRO A 168 -16.86 -11.40 -0.07
C PRO A 168 -18.25 -11.68 -0.63
N GLY A 169 -19.16 -12.29 0.16
CA GLY A 169 -20.48 -12.67 -0.32
C GLY A 169 -20.38 -13.55 -1.57
N SER A 170 -21.23 -13.30 -2.54
CA SER A 170 -21.27 -14.08 -3.78
C SER A 170 -20.05 -13.92 -4.68
N CYS A 171 -19.20 -12.91 -4.45
CA CYS A 171 -17.95 -12.73 -5.20
C CYS A 171 -16.95 -13.86 -4.97
N ILE A 172 -17.12 -14.67 -3.91
CA ILE A 172 -16.28 -15.84 -3.66
C ILE A 172 -16.60 -17.03 -4.56
N LYS A 173 -17.80 -17.09 -5.18
CA LYS A 173 -18.26 -18.26 -5.95
C LYS A 173 -17.31 -18.69 -7.08
N PRO A 174 -16.72 -17.77 -7.86
CA PRO A 174 -15.76 -18.17 -8.89
C PRO A 174 -14.59 -18.98 -8.33
N ILE A 175 -14.07 -18.58 -7.17
CA ILE A 175 -12.90 -19.22 -6.54
C ILE A 175 -13.30 -20.46 -5.73
N ALA A 176 -14.37 -20.38 -4.93
CA ALA A 176 -14.73 -21.45 -3.99
C ALA A 176 -15.61 -22.54 -4.59
N SER A 177 -16.34 -22.25 -5.68
CA SER A 177 -17.29 -23.20 -6.26
C SER A 177 -16.95 -23.57 -7.69
N TYR A 178 -16.80 -22.57 -8.58
CA TYR A 178 -16.67 -22.86 -10.01
C TYR A 178 -15.27 -23.34 -10.39
N ALA A 179 -14.22 -22.71 -9.90
CA ALA A 179 -12.86 -23.12 -10.23
C ALA A 179 -12.56 -24.55 -9.77
N PRO A 180 -12.86 -24.97 -8.52
CA PRO A 180 -12.67 -26.37 -8.11
C PRO A 180 -13.54 -27.36 -8.88
N ALA A 181 -14.76 -26.98 -9.25
CA ALA A 181 -15.64 -27.88 -10.01
C ALA A 181 -15.16 -28.08 -11.45
N LEU A 182 -14.58 -27.04 -12.06
CA LEU A 182 -13.94 -27.14 -13.38
C LEU A 182 -12.65 -27.94 -13.33
N ASP A 183 -11.82 -27.72 -12.31
CA ASP A 183 -10.53 -28.38 -12.12
C ASP A 183 -10.68 -29.91 -11.87
N GLN A 184 -11.79 -30.31 -11.25
CA GLN A 184 -12.13 -31.71 -10.97
C GLN A 184 -13.03 -32.35 -12.06
N ASP A 185 -13.22 -31.70 -13.19
CA ASP A 185 -14.08 -32.17 -14.28
C ASP A 185 -15.55 -32.46 -13.88
N LEU A 186 -16.01 -31.87 -12.76
CA LEU A 186 -17.40 -32.02 -12.29
C LEU A 186 -18.39 -31.21 -13.10
N MET A 187 -17.91 -30.18 -13.81
CA MET A 187 -18.69 -29.33 -14.69
C MET A 187 -17.82 -28.77 -15.82
N THR A 188 -18.49 -28.28 -16.85
CA THR A 188 -17.89 -27.53 -17.97
C THR A 188 -18.50 -26.13 -18.04
N TRP A 189 -17.95 -25.27 -18.86
CA TRP A 189 -18.51 -23.92 -19.11
C TRP A 189 -19.93 -23.93 -19.68
N SER A 190 -20.35 -25.05 -20.29
CA SER A 190 -21.68 -25.25 -20.88
C SER A 190 -22.60 -26.13 -20.05
N THR A 191 -22.20 -26.52 -18.83
CA THR A 191 -23.05 -27.35 -17.98
C THR A 191 -24.30 -26.59 -17.57
N LEU A 192 -25.45 -27.21 -17.78
CA LEU A 192 -26.76 -26.68 -17.40
C LEU A 192 -27.15 -27.26 -16.04
N PHE A 193 -27.66 -26.40 -15.18
CA PHE A 193 -28.21 -26.77 -13.87
C PHE A 193 -29.71 -26.53 -13.89
N THR A 194 -30.48 -27.50 -13.40
CA THR A 194 -31.92 -27.32 -13.19
C THR A 194 -32.13 -26.58 -11.87
N ASP A 195 -32.84 -25.47 -11.91
CA ASP A 195 -33.22 -24.71 -10.70
C ASP A 195 -34.48 -25.34 -10.11
N GLU A 196 -34.28 -26.29 -9.21
CA GLU A 196 -35.36 -27.00 -8.52
C GLU A 196 -35.12 -27.02 -6.99
N PRO A 197 -36.18 -27.15 -6.19
CA PRO A 197 -36.07 -27.24 -4.74
C PRO A 197 -35.22 -28.45 -4.31
N ILE A 198 -34.14 -28.20 -3.59
CA ILE A 198 -33.27 -29.26 -3.05
C ILE A 198 -33.59 -29.49 -1.58
N THR A 199 -33.90 -30.73 -1.22
CA THR A 199 -34.07 -31.14 0.18
C THR A 199 -32.72 -31.52 0.78
N ILE A 200 -32.18 -30.67 1.63
CA ILE A 200 -30.95 -30.94 2.35
C ILE A 200 -31.27 -31.61 3.69
N LYS A 201 -30.89 -32.88 3.88
CA LYS A 201 -30.92 -33.55 5.19
C LYS A 201 -29.75 -33.03 6.02
N LEU A 202 -30.01 -32.07 6.90
CA LEU A 202 -29.02 -31.66 7.89
C LEU A 202 -28.82 -32.76 8.90
N CYS A 203 -27.69 -33.47 8.85
CA CYS A 203 -27.29 -34.39 9.87
C CYS A 203 -27.03 -33.60 11.16
N ARG A 204 -27.95 -33.63 12.12
CA ARG A 204 -27.78 -33.05 13.47
C ARG A 204 -26.74 -33.85 14.27
N LYS A 205 -25.51 -33.94 13.83
CA LYS A 205 -24.39 -34.28 14.70
C LYS A 205 -23.89 -32.98 15.31
N ARG A 206 -24.17 -32.80 16.62
CA ARG A 206 -23.44 -31.84 17.43
C ARG A 206 -21.96 -32.03 17.19
N ILE A 207 -21.34 -31.12 16.47
CA ILE A 207 -19.88 -31.01 16.44
C ILE A 207 -19.48 -30.56 17.83
N LYS A 208 -19.06 -31.48 18.69
CA LYS A 208 -18.32 -31.14 19.91
C LYS A 208 -17.03 -30.51 19.41
N ARG A 209 -16.89 -29.21 19.56
CA ARG A 209 -15.60 -28.53 19.40
C ARG A 209 -14.70 -29.09 20.49
N PRO A 210 -13.48 -29.56 20.20
CA PRO A 210 -12.50 -29.73 21.24
C PRO A 210 -12.23 -28.35 21.85
N CYS A 211 -12.31 -28.24 23.16
CA CYS A 211 -11.77 -27.12 23.90
C CYS A 211 -10.26 -27.29 23.91
N GLU A 212 -9.53 -26.41 23.22
CA GLU A 212 -8.16 -26.05 23.52
C GLU A 212 -8.03 -24.52 23.33
#